data_74aa52db16a5aa6882e7abdd7ca86136
#
_entry.id   74aa52db16a5aa6882e7abdd7ca86136
#
_cell.length_a   1.000
_cell.length_b   1.000
_cell.length_c   1.000
_cell.angle_alpha   90.00
_cell.angle_beta   90.00
_cell.angle_gamma   90.00
#
_symmetry.space_group_name_H-M   'P 1'
#
loop_
_entity.id
_entity.type
_entity.pdbx_description
1 polymer ?
#
loop_
_entity_poly.entity_id
_entity_poly.type
_entity_poly.pdbx_seq_one_letter_code
_entity_poly.pdbx_strand_id
1 'polypeptide(L)'
;WVHHPFDGDGMIAAFKFENGKINLTNRFVRTKEWAEEEKSQKFLYRGVFGTQKEGGILANAFDVRLKNIANTHVIKLGDDLLALWEASSPYSLNPNTLETNGLSDLKGVLKKGEAFSAHPRFDPGHHQSQRMVTFGVSTGPKSTIRLMEFSTEGENIGSLLSDRKDSFNGFAFLHDFAITPNWAIFLQNAISFNPLPFLLGQKGAAQCLASKSDGAPKFLLIPRDSGKFAGQPPKSVDAPKGFVFHHLNAWEDNEKINIESIFYDDFPSIGPEDNFREIDFDLLPEGILKRSEINPTENTFTCSTISNQCCEFAMVNPHFEGLKARFSWMATAEEKEGNGPLQAIKKIDLSNNEEISWSAAPRGFVSEPIFIPSQESKSEEDNGWVVALVWNSIRS
;
A
#
# COMPACT_ATOMS: atom_id res chain seq x y z
N TRP A 1 4.47 -21.55 12.99
CA TRP A 1 4.29 -21.02 11.64
C TRP A 1 3.10 -20.08 11.63
N VAL A 2 3.25 -18.90 11.03
CA VAL A 2 2.11 -18.02 10.73
C VAL A 2 1.14 -18.71 9.77
N HIS A 3 -0.13 -18.41 9.90
CA HIS A 3 -1.17 -19.04 9.08
C HIS A 3 -1.18 -18.50 7.66
N HIS A 4 -0.87 -17.22 7.51
CA HIS A 4 -0.77 -16.53 6.21
C HIS A 4 0.54 -15.73 6.15
N PRO A 5 1.22 -15.61 5.00
CA PRO A 5 2.49 -14.88 4.89
C PRO A 5 2.37 -13.40 5.32
N PHE A 6 1.21 -12.76 5.11
CA PHE A 6 0.99 -11.39 5.53
C PHE A 6 0.89 -11.20 7.05
N ASP A 7 0.79 -12.27 7.84
CA ASP A 7 0.90 -12.22 9.31
C ASP A 7 2.35 -12.35 9.80
N GLY A 8 3.31 -12.49 8.89
CA GLY A 8 4.73 -12.58 9.22
C GLY A 8 5.29 -11.26 9.76
N ASP A 9 6.23 -11.37 10.71
CA ASP A 9 6.92 -10.20 11.26
C ASP A 9 7.78 -9.49 10.21
N GLY A 10 7.79 -8.17 10.24
CA GLY A 10 8.57 -7.34 9.34
C GLY A 10 10.08 -7.60 9.46
N MET A 11 10.72 -7.84 8.35
CA MET A 11 12.16 -7.92 8.22
C MET A 11 12.63 -6.92 7.17
N ILE A 12 13.43 -5.95 7.60
CA ILE A 12 13.96 -4.92 6.70
C ILE A 12 15.27 -5.41 6.10
N ALA A 13 15.39 -5.28 4.79
CA ALA A 13 16.61 -5.55 4.04
C ALA A 13 17.15 -4.23 3.45
N ALA A 14 18.38 -3.89 3.79
CA ALA A 14 19.08 -2.73 3.27
C ALA A 14 20.22 -3.16 2.34
N PHE A 15 20.20 -2.64 1.11
CA PHE A 15 21.23 -2.87 0.10
C PHE A 15 22.04 -1.59 -0.06
N LYS A 16 23.32 -1.65 0.31
CA LYS A 16 24.25 -0.54 0.12
C LYS A 16 25.12 -0.81 -1.09
N PHE A 17 25.03 0.06 -2.10
CA PHE A 17 25.86 0.04 -3.30
C PHE A 17 27.05 0.97 -3.10
N GLU A 18 28.25 0.43 -3.08
CA GLU A 18 29.46 1.19 -2.84
C GLU A 18 30.67 0.54 -3.54
N ASN A 19 31.42 1.33 -4.32
CA ASN A 19 32.64 0.88 -5.01
C ASN A 19 32.45 -0.41 -5.84
N GLY A 20 31.31 -0.52 -6.56
CA GLY A 20 30.97 -1.68 -7.38
C GLY A 20 30.60 -2.94 -6.59
N LYS A 21 30.38 -2.82 -5.28
CA LYS A 21 29.95 -3.92 -4.40
C LYS A 21 28.57 -3.63 -3.83
N ILE A 22 27.86 -4.72 -3.51
CA ILE A 22 26.57 -4.66 -2.82
C ILE A 22 26.74 -5.28 -1.44
N ASN A 23 26.42 -4.52 -0.41
CA ASN A 23 26.38 -5.01 0.96
C ASN A 23 24.90 -5.14 1.38
N LEU A 24 24.51 -6.32 1.82
CA LEU A 24 23.18 -6.61 2.37
C LEU A 24 23.25 -6.64 3.90
N THR A 25 22.34 -5.89 4.53
CA THR A 25 22.05 -5.99 5.95
C THR A 25 20.57 -6.25 6.10
N ASN A 26 20.17 -7.24 6.88
CA ASN A 26 18.76 -7.49 7.19
C ASN A 26 18.53 -7.65 8.69
N ARG A 27 17.38 -7.18 9.18
CA ARG A 27 16.96 -7.32 10.57
C ARG A 27 15.45 -7.40 10.69
N PHE A 28 14.97 -8.22 11.61
CA PHE A 28 13.57 -8.15 12.03
C PHE A 28 13.30 -6.84 12.78
N VAL A 29 12.14 -6.27 12.51
CA VAL A 29 11.59 -5.18 13.32
C VAL A 29 11.18 -5.78 14.66
N ARG A 30 11.91 -5.43 15.71
CA ARG A 30 11.67 -5.95 17.08
C ARG A 30 10.53 -5.18 17.72
N THR A 31 9.30 -5.42 17.22
CA THR A 31 8.10 -4.86 17.84
C THR A 31 7.96 -5.38 19.27
N LYS A 32 7.14 -4.72 20.08
CA LYS A 32 6.86 -5.19 21.44
C LYS A 32 6.30 -6.61 21.42
N GLU A 33 5.35 -6.84 20.53
CA GLU A 33 4.67 -8.11 20.34
C GLU A 33 5.64 -9.21 19.88
N TRP A 34 6.53 -8.89 18.91
CA TRP A 34 7.60 -9.79 18.50
C TRP A 34 8.51 -10.20 19.66
N ALA A 35 8.93 -9.23 20.47
CA ALA A 35 9.84 -9.49 21.60
C ALA A 35 9.20 -10.36 22.68
N GLU A 36 7.91 -10.19 22.95
CA GLU A 36 7.16 -11.01 23.90
C GLU A 36 6.96 -12.44 23.38
N GLU A 37 6.65 -12.62 22.09
CA GLU A 37 6.52 -13.94 21.47
C GLU A 37 7.85 -14.66 21.36
N GLU A 38 8.93 -13.95 20.98
CA GLU A 38 10.28 -14.53 20.93
C GLU A 38 10.72 -15.03 22.32
N LYS A 39 10.44 -14.27 23.38
CA LYS A 39 10.76 -14.66 24.76
C LYS A 39 9.94 -15.87 25.20
N SER A 40 8.68 -15.95 24.83
CA SER A 40 7.76 -17.02 25.27
C SER A 40 7.82 -18.25 24.36
N GLN A 41 8.36 -18.14 23.16
CA GLN A 41 8.34 -19.14 22.08
C GLN A 41 6.91 -19.62 21.75
N LYS A 42 5.95 -18.69 21.79
CA LYS A 42 4.52 -18.94 21.57
C LYS A 42 3.87 -17.77 20.85
N PHE A 43 2.84 -18.04 20.06
CA PHE A 43 1.96 -17.01 19.55
C PHE A 43 1.08 -16.46 20.68
N LEU A 44 1.29 -15.18 21.03
CA LEU A 44 0.56 -14.48 22.11
C LEU A 44 -0.49 -13.51 21.56
N TYR A 45 -0.42 -13.20 20.28
CA TYR A 45 -1.27 -12.22 19.61
C TYR A 45 -1.95 -12.84 18.39
N ARG A 46 -3.07 -12.24 18.00
CA ARG A 46 -3.77 -12.61 16.78
C ARG A 46 -3.21 -11.86 15.59
N GLY A 47 -3.03 -12.55 14.46
CA GLY A 47 -2.78 -11.93 13.16
C GLY A 47 -4.07 -11.44 12.51
N VAL A 48 -3.94 -10.62 11.50
CA VAL A 48 -5.08 -10.10 10.72
C VAL A 48 -5.62 -11.18 9.77
N PHE A 49 -4.73 -11.98 9.19
CA PHE A 49 -5.03 -12.94 8.12
C PHE A 49 -5.23 -14.38 8.61
N GLY A 50 -5.45 -14.59 9.89
CA GLY A 50 -5.89 -15.89 10.40
C GLY A 50 -4.97 -16.54 11.42
N THR A 51 -3.76 -16.07 11.65
CA THR A 51 -2.91 -16.56 12.74
C THR A 51 -3.60 -16.33 14.07
N GLN A 52 -3.74 -17.41 14.85
CA GLN A 52 -4.42 -17.42 16.14
C GLN A 52 -3.42 -17.70 17.26
N LYS A 53 -3.75 -17.23 18.47
CA LYS A 53 -3.02 -17.61 19.68
C LYS A 53 -3.23 -19.09 19.99
N GLU A 54 -2.23 -19.70 20.63
CA GLU A 54 -2.38 -21.04 21.19
C GLU A 54 -3.53 -21.11 22.20
N GLY A 55 -4.23 -22.24 22.22
CA GLY A 55 -5.36 -22.48 23.13
C GLY A 55 -6.74 -22.46 22.46
N GLY A 56 -6.78 -22.39 21.12
CA GLY A 56 -8.00 -22.54 20.34
C GLY A 56 -8.99 -21.38 20.49
N ILE A 57 -10.26 -21.63 20.15
CA ILE A 57 -11.31 -20.61 20.10
C ILE A 57 -11.45 -19.86 21.44
N LEU A 58 -11.41 -20.57 22.58
CA LEU A 58 -11.57 -19.96 23.89
C LEU A 58 -10.48 -18.95 24.24
N ALA A 59 -9.26 -19.20 23.79
CA ALA A 59 -8.15 -18.26 24.00
C ALA A 59 -8.22 -17.02 23.12
N ASN A 60 -8.89 -17.12 21.97
CA ASN A 60 -8.98 -16.07 20.97
C ASN A 60 -10.31 -15.28 21.03
N ALA A 61 -11.37 -15.85 21.66
CA ALA A 61 -12.65 -15.18 21.80
C ALA A 61 -12.52 -13.87 22.59
N PHE A 62 -13.14 -12.81 22.06
CA PHE A 62 -13.14 -11.45 22.62
C PHE A 62 -11.76 -10.78 22.75
N ASP A 63 -10.69 -11.40 22.25
CA ASP A 63 -9.41 -10.74 22.14
C ASP A 63 -9.32 -10.01 20.78
N VAL A 64 -9.45 -8.70 20.83
CA VAL A 64 -9.41 -7.80 19.66
C VAL A 64 -8.01 -7.22 19.42
N ARG A 65 -7.02 -7.60 20.25
CA ARG A 65 -5.63 -7.13 20.10
C ARG A 65 -5.01 -7.81 18.88
N LEU A 66 -4.56 -7.03 17.95
CA LEU A 66 -3.78 -7.49 16.80
C LEU A 66 -2.29 -7.24 17.06
N LYS A 67 -1.46 -8.12 16.55
CA LYS A 67 -0.02 -7.95 16.56
C LYS A 67 0.37 -6.82 15.59
N ASN A 68 1.12 -5.82 16.07
CA ASN A 68 1.80 -4.90 15.14
C ASN A 68 2.99 -5.62 14.53
N ILE A 69 2.92 -5.92 13.27
CA ILE A 69 3.93 -6.73 12.56
C ILE A 69 4.94 -5.87 11.79
N ALA A 70 4.67 -4.57 11.57
CA ALA A 70 5.56 -3.60 10.92
C ALA A 70 6.22 -4.14 9.63
N ASN A 71 5.44 -4.80 8.77
CA ASN A 71 5.95 -5.61 7.66
C ASN A 71 5.56 -5.10 6.26
N THR A 72 4.73 -4.05 6.18
CA THR A 72 4.14 -3.68 4.89
C THR A 72 5.06 -2.79 4.07
N HIS A 73 5.67 -1.77 4.69
CA HIS A 73 6.54 -0.82 3.97
C HIS A 73 7.59 -0.22 4.90
N VAL A 74 8.62 0.37 4.32
CA VAL A 74 9.64 1.14 5.04
C VAL A 74 9.90 2.46 4.32
N ILE A 75 9.88 3.56 5.08
CA ILE A 75 10.12 4.90 4.54
C ILE A 75 11.18 5.64 5.37
N LYS A 76 11.81 6.62 4.75
CA LYS A 76 12.69 7.58 5.44
C LYS A 76 11.98 8.92 5.56
N LEU A 77 11.90 9.45 6.79
CA LEU A 77 11.39 10.78 7.08
C LEU A 77 12.38 11.53 7.97
N GLY A 78 13.14 12.43 7.38
CA GLY A 78 14.27 13.08 8.07
C GLY A 78 15.35 12.06 8.44
N ASP A 79 15.69 12.00 9.71
CA ASP A 79 16.67 11.04 10.25
C ASP A 79 16.05 9.70 10.68
N ASP A 80 14.72 9.62 10.71
CA ASP A 80 14.00 8.40 11.08
C ASP A 80 13.80 7.48 9.89
N LEU A 81 14.04 6.19 10.09
CA LEU A 81 13.57 5.12 9.24
C LEU A 81 12.35 4.50 9.91
N LEU A 82 11.23 4.50 9.22
CA LEU A 82 9.93 4.06 9.76
C LEU A 82 9.48 2.78 9.10
N ALA A 83 9.28 1.73 9.87
CA ALA A 83 8.62 0.49 9.43
C ALA A 83 7.12 0.60 9.68
N LEU A 84 6.32 0.37 8.65
CA LEU A 84 4.91 0.69 8.58
C LEU A 84 4.02 -0.55 8.58
N TRP A 85 2.86 -0.40 9.19
CA TRP A 85 1.74 -1.32 9.13
C TRP A 85 0.43 -0.54 9.34
N GLU A 86 -0.51 -0.69 8.42
CA GLU A 86 -1.68 0.19 8.28
C GLU A 86 -2.64 0.25 9.48
N ALA A 87 -2.59 -0.75 10.37
CA ALA A 87 -3.49 -0.81 11.53
C ALA A 87 -2.89 -0.27 12.83
N SER A 88 -1.70 0.34 12.81
CA SER A 88 -1.03 0.85 14.01
C SER A 88 -0.06 2.00 13.71
N SER A 89 0.54 2.55 14.77
CA SER A 89 1.63 3.52 14.66
C SER A 89 2.90 2.86 14.11
N PRO A 90 3.75 3.61 13.35
CA PRO A 90 5.02 3.12 12.83
C PRO A 90 6.02 2.71 13.91
N TYR A 91 6.96 1.83 13.56
CA TYR A 91 8.17 1.62 14.35
C TYR A 91 9.33 2.41 13.78
N SER A 92 10.03 3.18 14.63
CA SER A 92 11.28 3.86 14.26
C SER A 92 12.46 2.89 14.35
N LEU A 93 13.32 2.95 13.36
CA LEU A 93 14.55 2.17 13.23
C LEU A 93 15.74 3.10 13.05
N ASN A 94 16.91 2.66 13.50
CA ASN A 94 18.16 3.31 13.16
C ASN A 94 18.48 3.07 11.66
N PRO A 95 18.62 4.10 10.84
CA PRO A 95 18.82 3.93 9.39
C PRO A 95 20.17 3.28 9.01
N ASN A 96 21.15 3.27 9.89
CA ASN A 96 22.47 2.70 9.63
C ASN A 96 22.59 1.25 10.10
N THR A 97 21.93 0.91 11.23
CA THR A 97 22.06 -0.41 11.85
C THR A 97 20.82 -1.26 11.73
N LEU A 98 19.68 -0.68 11.32
CA LEU A 98 18.33 -1.28 11.30
C LEU A 98 17.84 -1.71 12.69
N GLU A 99 18.47 -1.24 13.77
CA GLU A 99 18.01 -1.52 15.12
C GLU A 99 16.69 -0.81 15.42
N THR A 100 15.75 -1.51 16.04
CA THR A 100 14.44 -0.95 16.40
C THR A 100 14.58 -0.03 17.59
N ASN A 101 14.21 1.25 17.40
CA ASN A 101 14.20 2.25 18.49
C ASN A 101 12.91 2.16 19.33
N GLY A 102 11.78 1.81 18.72
CA GLY A 102 10.47 1.70 19.35
C GLY A 102 9.34 2.28 18.49
N LEU A 103 8.12 2.33 19.05
CA LEU A 103 6.98 2.98 18.41
C LEU A 103 7.27 4.47 18.22
N SER A 104 6.96 4.99 17.03
CA SER A 104 7.03 6.40 16.72
C SER A 104 5.64 7.04 16.86
N ASP A 105 5.56 8.12 17.60
CA ASP A 105 4.39 8.99 17.66
C ASP A 105 4.48 10.17 16.70
N LEU A 106 5.50 10.18 15.82
CA LEU A 106 5.81 11.27 14.89
C LEU A 106 5.90 12.63 15.63
N LYS A 107 6.69 12.68 16.68
CA LYS A 107 6.90 13.88 17.52
C LYS A 107 5.60 14.39 18.19
N GLY A 108 4.75 13.46 18.62
CA GLY A 108 3.49 13.74 19.32
C GLY A 108 2.28 13.97 18.40
N VAL A 109 2.41 13.75 17.10
CA VAL A 109 1.30 13.86 16.14
C VAL A 109 0.32 12.70 16.27
N LEU A 110 0.83 11.48 16.44
CA LEU A 110 0.01 10.29 16.61
C LEU A 110 -0.26 10.02 18.09
N LYS A 111 -1.52 9.79 18.41
CA LYS A 111 -1.92 9.26 19.72
C LYS A 111 -1.71 7.76 19.75
N LYS A 112 -1.57 7.22 20.96
CA LYS A 112 -1.44 5.78 21.17
C LYS A 112 -2.61 5.03 20.54
N GLY A 113 -2.29 4.09 19.62
CA GLY A 113 -3.27 3.26 18.92
C GLY A 113 -3.91 3.93 17.69
N GLU A 114 -3.47 5.13 17.30
CA GLU A 114 -3.88 5.69 16.02
C GLU A 114 -3.18 4.96 14.85
N ALA A 115 -3.97 4.65 13.83
CA ALA A 115 -3.49 4.03 12.62
C ALA A 115 -2.72 5.03 11.75
N PHE A 116 -1.73 4.53 11.04
CA PHE A 116 -0.94 5.27 10.06
C PHE A 116 -0.81 4.41 8.80
N SER A 117 -1.11 4.97 7.63
CA SER A 117 -1.06 4.22 6.36
C SER A 117 0.31 3.58 6.13
N ALA A 118 0.30 2.39 5.56
CA ALA A 118 1.52 1.74 5.10
C ALA A 118 2.00 2.26 3.73
N HIS A 119 1.17 3.03 3.01
CA HIS A 119 1.45 3.57 1.69
C HIS A 119 1.42 5.12 1.67
N PRO A 120 2.31 5.82 2.42
CA PRO A 120 2.41 7.27 2.29
C PRO A 120 2.90 7.65 0.89
N ARG A 121 2.40 8.78 0.37
CA ARG A 121 2.76 9.32 -0.93
C ARG A 121 3.69 10.52 -0.76
N PHE A 122 4.65 10.65 -1.66
CA PHE A 122 5.63 11.73 -1.60
C PHE A 122 5.38 12.73 -2.74
N ASP A 123 4.81 13.88 -2.39
CA ASP A 123 4.64 14.99 -3.32
C ASP A 123 5.99 15.67 -3.56
N PRO A 124 6.52 15.66 -4.79
CA PRO A 124 7.83 16.22 -5.10
C PRO A 124 7.86 17.76 -5.11
N GLY A 125 6.77 18.42 -4.70
CA GLY A 125 6.75 19.86 -4.51
C GLY A 125 6.46 20.68 -5.75
N HIS A 126 5.64 20.16 -6.68
CA HIS A 126 5.32 20.85 -7.94
C HIS A 126 4.65 22.22 -7.78
N HIS A 127 3.98 22.46 -6.66
CA HIS A 127 3.25 23.73 -6.40
C HIS A 127 3.69 24.44 -5.12
N GLN A 128 4.39 23.73 -4.24
CA GLN A 128 4.85 24.21 -2.94
C GLN A 128 6.09 23.43 -2.49
N SER A 129 6.35 23.37 -1.18
CA SER A 129 7.39 22.53 -0.60
C SER A 129 7.09 21.04 -0.75
N GLN A 130 8.14 20.21 -0.79
CA GLN A 130 8.03 18.76 -0.81
C GLN A 130 7.35 18.24 0.44
N ARG A 131 6.49 17.24 0.28
CA ARG A 131 5.66 16.70 1.37
C ARG A 131 5.53 15.19 1.31
N MET A 132 5.45 14.59 2.47
CA MET A 132 4.86 13.27 2.63
C MET A 132 3.38 13.44 2.97
N VAL A 133 2.51 12.84 2.19
CA VAL A 133 1.07 12.78 2.42
C VAL A 133 0.71 11.39 2.90
N THR A 134 -0.04 11.30 3.98
CA THR A 134 -0.41 10.01 4.58
C THR A 134 -1.79 10.10 5.23
N PHE A 135 -2.33 8.96 5.61
CA PHE A 135 -3.61 8.92 6.30
C PHE A 135 -3.64 7.89 7.43
N GLY A 136 -4.61 8.07 8.30
CA GLY A 136 -5.07 7.04 9.22
C GLY A 136 -6.56 6.85 9.03
N VAL A 137 -7.06 5.63 9.19
CA VAL A 137 -8.48 5.34 9.08
C VAL A 137 -9.03 4.75 10.36
N SER A 138 -10.20 5.24 10.78
CA SER A 138 -11.01 4.63 11.82
C SER A 138 -12.27 4.09 11.17
N THR A 139 -12.43 2.77 11.16
CA THR A 139 -13.49 2.08 10.46
C THR A 139 -14.70 1.81 11.35
N GLY A 140 -15.90 1.81 10.75
CA GLY A 140 -17.15 1.53 11.44
C GLY A 140 -18.36 1.73 10.52
N PRO A 141 -19.58 1.82 11.06
CA PRO A 141 -20.77 2.22 10.29
C PRO A 141 -20.61 3.60 9.64
N LYS A 142 -19.81 4.44 10.26
CA LYS A 142 -19.28 5.69 9.72
C LYS A 142 -17.76 5.64 9.87
N SER A 143 -17.05 5.69 8.77
CA SER A 143 -15.58 5.69 8.76
C SER A 143 -15.05 7.11 8.75
N THR A 144 -13.88 7.32 9.37
CA THR A 144 -13.21 8.62 9.40
C THR A 144 -11.80 8.46 8.86
N ILE A 145 -11.44 9.28 7.90
CA ILE A 145 -10.08 9.43 7.37
C ILE A 145 -9.45 10.66 8.02
N ARG A 146 -8.27 10.49 8.61
CA ARG A 146 -7.40 11.57 9.04
C ARG A 146 -6.28 11.70 8.02
N LEU A 147 -6.34 12.72 7.16
CA LEU A 147 -5.30 13.04 6.18
C LEU A 147 -4.27 13.95 6.83
N MET A 148 -3.00 13.59 6.74
CA MET A 148 -1.88 14.32 7.32
C MET A 148 -0.83 14.61 6.25
N GLU A 149 -0.24 15.81 6.28
CA GLU A 149 0.89 16.17 5.43
C GLU A 149 2.07 16.60 6.29
N PHE A 150 3.26 16.06 5.97
CA PHE A 150 4.51 16.34 6.69
C PHE A 150 5.54 16.94 5.76
N SER A 151 6.35 17.88 6.25
CA SER A 151 7.49 18.40 5.52
C SER A 151 8.55 17.30 5.29
N THR A 152 9.09 17.23 4.06
CA THR A 152 10.19 16.32 3.71
C THR A 152 11.46 17.06 3.34
N GLU A 153 11.48 18.40 3.47
CA GLU A 153 12.63 19.22 3.13
C GLU A 153 12.91 20.33 4.18
N GLY A 154 14.12 20.90 4.11
CA GLY A 154 14.53 22.02 4.96
C GLY A 154 14.79 21.64 6.42
N GLU A 155 14.77 22.64 7.30
CA GLU A 155 15.04 22.47 8.74
C GLU A 155 13.86 21.83 9.49
N ASN A 156 12.67 21.82 8.88
CA ASN A 156 11.43 21.35 9.49
C ASN A 156 11.02 19.95 9.01
N ILE A 157 11.95 19.13 8.54
CA ILE A 157 11.65 17.76 8.10
C ILE A 157 10.93 16.99 9.21
N GLY A 158 9.83 16.33 8.84
CA GLY A 158 8.98 15.56 9.75
C GLY A 158 8.01 16.39 10.58
N SER A 159 7.95 17.73 10.39
CA SER A 159 6.91 18.55 11.03
C SER A 159 5.58 18.41 10.30
N LEU A 160 4.50 18.37 11.07
CA LEU A 160 3.13 18.35 10.56
C LEU A 160 2.78 19.69 9.91
N LEU A 161 2.36 19.65 8.65
CA LEU A 161 1.94 20.83 7.87
C LEU A 161 0.42 20.92 7.78
N SER A 162 -0.29 19.80 7.77
CA SER A 162 -1.74 19.71 7.68
C SER A 162 -2.25 18.48 8.42
N ASP A 163 -3.41 18.62 9.06
CA ASP A 163 -4.11 17.57 9.81
C ASP A 163 -5.62 17.75 9.63
N ARG A 164 -6.19 16.97 8.73
CA ARG A 164 -7.59 17.08 8.33
C ARG A 164 -8.34 15.81 8.63
N LYS A 165 -9.59 15.90 9.09
CA LYS A 165 -10.46 14.76 9.37
C LYS A 165 -11.77 14.88 8.62
N ASP A 166 -12.08 13.88 7.82
CA ASP A 166 -13.34 13.77 7.09
C ASP A 166 -14.00 12.42 7.38
N SER A 167 -15.33 12.41 7.44
CA SER A 167 -16.10 11.19 7.76
C SER A 167 -17.03 10.82 6.62
N PHE A 168 -17.12 9.54 6.34
CA PHE A 168 -17.90 8.95 5.27
C PHE A 168 -18.83 7.86 5.82
N ASN A 169 -19.97 7.67 5.17
CA ASN A 169 -20.88 6.59 5.52
C ASN A 169 -20.34 5.24 5.04
N GLY A 170 -20.54 4.22 5.85
CA GLY A 170 -20.17 2.86 5.56
C GLY A 170 -18.78 2.48 6.03
N PHE A 171 -18.50 1.20 5.96
CA PHE A 171 -17.21 0.61 6.25
C PHE A 171 -16.21 1.01 5.14
N ALA A 172 -15.02 1.44 5.52
CA ALA A 172 -13.95 1.75 4.60
C ALA A 172 -12.76 0.82 4.88
N PHE A 173 -12.49 -0.07 3.94
CA PHE A 173 -11.22 -0.78 3.84
C PHE A 173 -10.37 -0.02 2.82
N LEU A 174 -9.45 0.78 3.33
CA LEU A 174 -8.58 1.66 2.54
C LEU A 174 -7.13 1.24 2.79
N HIS A 175 -6.54 0.55 1.84
CA HIS A 175 -5.17 0.09 1.92
C HIS A 175 -4.19 1.13 1.39
N ASP A 176 -4.49 1.71 0.23
CA ASP A 176 -3.69 2.70 -0.48
C ASP A 176 -4.55 3.88 -0.94
N PHE A 177 -3.92 4.92 -1.46
CA PHE A 177 -4.54 6.11 -2.03
C PHE A 177 -3.61 6.73 -3.07
N ALA A 178 -4.13 7.65 -3.87
CA ALA A 178 -3.32 8.46 -4.78
C ALA A 178 -3.43 9.95 -4.42
N ILE A 179 -2.48 10.73 -4.87
CA ILE A 179 -2.48 12.18 -4.70
C ILE A 179 -2.41 12.91 -6.05
N THR A 180 -2.97 14.11 -6.05
CA THR A 180 -2.68 15.16 -7.03
C THR A 180 -2.27 16.43 -6.26
N PRO A 181 -1.85 17.50 -6.92
CA PRO A 181 -1.59 18.76 -6.23
C PRO A 181 -2.74 19.25 -5.36
N ASN A 182 -3.99 18.94 -5.74
CA ASN A 182 -5.17 19.45 -5.05
C ASN A 182 -5.97 18.42 -4.26
N TRP A 183 -5.78 17.11 -4.52
CA TRP A 183 -6.63 16.05 -3.99
C TRP A 183 -5.82 14.90 -3.41
N ALA A 184 -6.34 14.33 -2.32
CA ALA A 184 -6.07 12.95 -1.92
C ALA A 184 -7.28 12.10 -2.35
N ILE A 185 -7.02 11.02 -3.08
CA ILE A 185 -8.03 10.22 -3.78
C ILE A 185 -8.00 8.81 -3.22
N PHE A 186 -9.14 8.38 -2.69
CA PHE A 186 -9.33 7.04 -2.15
C PHE A 186 -10.38 6.29 -2.96
N LEU A 187 -10.24 5.00 -3.11
CA LEU A 187 -11.31 4.14 -3.56
C LEU A 187 -11.95 3.44 -2.36
N GLN A 188 -13.15 3.82 -2.00
CA GLN A 188 -13.96 3.07 -1.05
C GLN A 188 -14.52 1.83 -1.75
N ASN A 189 -13.82 0.71 -1.60
CA ASN A 189 -14.23 -0.57 -2.13
C ASN A 189 -15.59 -1.01 -1.56
N ALA A 190 -16.39 -1.71 -2.36
CA ALA A 190 -17.68 -2.25 -1.93
C ALA A 190 -17.50 -3.51 -1.08
N ILE A 191 -16.92 -3.36 0.10
CA ILE A 191 -16.59 -4.42 1.04
C ILE A 191 -17.49 -4.35 2.28
N SER A 192 -17.90 -5.51 2.78
CA SER A 192 -18.54 -5.68 4.08
C SER A 192 -17.59 -6.32 5.07
N PHE A 193 -17.76 -6.00 6.33
CA PHE A 193 -17.06 -6.63 7.44
C PHE A 193 -18.08 -7.27 8.39
N ASN A 194 -17.98 -8.58 8.59
CA ASN A 194 -18.77 -9.28 9.61
C ASN A 194 -17.90 -9.53 10.85
N PRO A 195 -18.05 -8.74 11.93
CA PRO A 195 -17.17 -8.85 13.09
C PRO A 195 -17.41 -10.11 13.95
N LEU A 196 -18.55 -10.80 13.77
CA LEU A 196 -18.94 -11.86 14.70
C LEU A 196 -17.96 -13.04 14.73
N PRO A 197 -17.51 -13.63 13.61
CA PRO A 197 -16.54 -14.73 13.64
C PRO A 197 -15.18 -14.29 14.22
N PHE A 198 -14.76 -13.03 14.00
CA PHE A 198 -13.58 -12.47 14.61
C PHE A 198 -13.70 -12.34 16.13
N LEU A 199 -14.82 -11.79 16.61
CA LEU A 199 -15.06 -11.63 18.05
C LEU A 199 -15.20 -12.98 18.77
N LEU A 200 -15.72 -13.99 18.11
CA LEU A 200 -15.82 -15.36 18.65
C LEU A 200 -14.48 -16.13 18.57
N GLY A 201 -13.42 -15.54 18.05
CA GLY A 201 -12.10 -16.21 17.96
C GLY A 201 -12.02 -17.29 16.88
N GLN A 202 -12.93 -17.28 15.91
CA GLN A 202 -13.03 -18.29 14.85
C GLN A 202 -12.19 -17.93 13.63
N LYS A 203 -12.12 -16.64 13.27
CA LYS A 203 -11.46 -16.12 12.07
C LYS A 203 -10.57 -14.91 12.38
N GLY A 204 -9.56 -14.67 11.56
CA GLY A 204 -8.83 -13.41 11.54
C GLY A 204 -9.70 -12.26 11.01
N ALA A 205 -9.28 -11.01 11.23
CA ALA A 205 -10.07 -9.85 10.81
C ALA A 205 -10.27 -9.78 9.28
N ALA A 206 -9.22 -10.01 8.49
CA ALA A 206 -9.29 -10.00 7.03
C ALA A 206 -10.22 -11.11 6.48
N GLN A 207 -10.28 -12.26 7.15
CA GLN A 207 -11.17 -13.37 6.78
C GLN A 207 -12.66 -13.09 7.05
N CYS A 208 -12.95 -11.97 7.69
CA CYS A 208 -14.31 -11.47 7.94
C CYS A 208 -14.74 -10.41 6.91
N LEU A 209 -13.89 -10.11 5.93
CA LEU A 209 -14.19 -9.24 4.80
C LEU A 209 -14.86 -10.05 3.68
N ALA A 210 -15.79 -9.42 2.97
CA ALA A 210 -16.43 -9.98 1.78
C ALA A 210 -16.88 -8.86 0.86
N SER A 211 -16.82 -9.07 -0.44
CA SER A 211 -17.41 -8.18 -1.43
C SER A 211 -18.92 -8.08 -1.23
N LYS A 212 -19.47 -6.88 -1.45
CA LYS A 212 -20.90 -6.64 -1.51
C LYS A 212 -21.38 -6.76 -2.95
N SER A 213 -22.18 -7.75 -3.24
CA SER A 213 -22.71 -8.00 -4.59
C SER A 213 -23.52 -6.84 -5.17
N ASP A 214 -24.21 -6.09 -4.31
CA ASP A 214 -25.04 -4.91 -4.62
C ASP A 214 -24.36 -3.58 -4.23
N GLY A 215 -23.10 -3.63 -3.79
CA GLY A 215 -22.34 -2.47 -3.37
C GLY A 215 -21.89 -1.63 -4.57
N ALA A 216 -21.90 -0.31 -4.41
CA ALA A 216 -21.34 0.64 -5.35
C ALA A 216 -20.04 1.21 -4.79
N PRO A 217 -18.87 0.87 -5.36
CA PRO A 217 -17.61 1.51 -4.99
C PRO A 217 -17.67 3.02 -5.26
N LYS A 218 -16.89 3.80 -4.52
CA LYS A 218 -16.86 5.25 -4.67
C LYS A 218 -15.45 5.79 -4.61
N PHE A 219 -15.13 6.71 -5.49
CA PHE A 219 -13.99 7.60 -5.30
C PHE A 219 -14.33 8.64 -4.23
N LEU A 220 -13.51 8.73 -3.19
CA LEU A 220 -13.57 9.75 -2.17
C LEU A 220 -12.44 10.75 -2.48
N LEU A 221 -12.82 11.98 -2.79
CA LEU A 221 -11.90 13.04 -3.17
C LEU A 221 -11.80 14.03 -2.00
N ILE A 222 -10.70 13.98 -1.28
CA ILE A 222 -10.45 14.89 -0.14
C ILE A 222 -9.56 16.03 -0.62
N PRO A 223 -10.02 17.30 -0.54
CA PRO A 223 -9.17 18.43 -0.88
C PRO A 223 -7.95 18.49 0.03
N ARG A 224 -6.76 18.63 -0.55
CA ARG A 224 -5.55 18.88 0.22
C ARG A 224 -5.50 20.33 0.69
N ASP A 225 -5.01 20.56 1.91
CA ASP A 225 -4.89 21.92 2.46
C ASP A 225 -3.78 22.72 1.76
N SER A 226 -2.88 22.03 1.03
CA SER A 226 -1.88 22.64 0.15
C SER A 226 -2.43 23.07 -1.21
N GLY A 227 -3.63 22.60 -1.60
CA GLY A 227 -4.20 22.78 -2.92
C GLY A 227 -5.19 23.95 -3.01
N LYS A 228 -5.62 24.23 -4.24
CA LYS A 228 -6.59 25.32 -4.55
C LYS A 228 -7.98 25.12 -3.94
N PHE A 229 -8.31 23.90 -3.50
CA PHE A 229 -9.60 23.57 -2.89
C PHE A 229 -9.52 23.43 -1.37
N ALA A 230 -8.46 23.93 -0.75
CA ALA A 230 -8.28 23.91 0.71
C ALA A 230 -9.53 24.38 1.46
N GLY A 231 -9.88 23.68 2.54
CA GLY A 231 -11.05 24.00 3.36
C GLY A 231 -12.41 23.63 2.77
N GLN A 232 -12.48 23.18 1.51
CA GLN A 232 -13.74 22.70 0.94
C GLN A 232 -14.11 21.31 1.48
N PRO A 233 -15.40 20.93 1.47
CA PRO A 233 -15.83 19.59 1.85
C PRO A 233 -15.34 18.56 0.83
N PRO A 234 -15.15 17.29 1.25
CA PRO A 234 -14.82 16.21 0.35
C PRO A 234 -15.96 15.93 -0.64
N LYS A 235 -15.60 15.38 -1.80
CA LYS A 235 -16.55 14.92 -2.81
C LYS A 235 -16.56 13.39 -2.86
N SER A 236 -17.66 12.83 -3.33
CA SER A 236 -17.80 11.39 -3.57
C SER A 236 -18.36 11.20 -4.96
N VAL A 237 -17.67 10.44 -5.80
CA VAL A 237 -18.08 10.10 -7.17
C VAL A 237 -18.18 8.59 -7.27
N ASP A 238 -19.15 8.07 -8.03
CA ASP A 238 -19.24 6.63 -8.26
C ASP A 238 -17.96 6.12 -8.94
N ALA A 239 -17.64 4.85 -8.71
CA ALA A 239 -16.43 4.21 -9.21
C ALA A 239 -16.76 2.90 -9.95
N PRO A 240 -15.85 2.37 -10.78
CA PRO A 240 -16.00 1.07 -11.41
C PRO A 240 -16.23 -0.03 -10.39
N LYS A 241 -17.01 -1.04 -10.74
CA LYS A 241 -17.12 -2.27 -9.95
C LYS A 241 -15.76 -2.98 -9.90
N GLY A 242 -15.51 -3.65 -8.78
CA GLY A 242 -14.28 -4.38 -8.52
C GLY A 242 -13.65 -3.94 -7.21
N PHE A 243 -12.42 -4.36 -7.02
CA PHE A 243 -11.62 -4.10 -5.84
C PHE A 243 -10.25 -3.55 -6.25
N VAL A 244 -9.68 -2.66 -5.44
CA VAL A 244 -8.34 -2.09 -5.64
C VAL A 244 -7.58 -2.20 -4.34
N PHE A 245 -6.37 -2.80 -4.39
CA PHE A 245 -5.37 -2.67 -3.33
C PHE A 245 -4.51 -1.45 -3.57
N HIS A 246 -3.90 -1.34 -4.76
CA HIS A 246 -2.87 -0.36 -5.05
C HIS A 246 -3.26 0.58 -6.20
N HIS A 247 -2.87 1.85 -6.04
CA HIS A 247 -2.96 2.87 -7.07
C HIS A 247 -1.56 3.14 -7.63
N LEU A 248 -1.45 3.23 -8.96
CA LEU A 248 -0.20 3.59 -9.61
C LEU A 248 0.11 5.07 -9.41
N ASN A 249 -0.75 5.94 -9.90
CA ASN A 249 -0.58 7.39 -9.88
C ASN A 249 -1.91 8.11 -10.14
N ALA A 250 -1.95 9.43 -9.90
CA ALA A 250 -3.06 10.27 -10.32
C ALA A 250 -2.57 11.65 -10.78
N TRP A 251 -3.34 12.31 -11.63
CA TRP A 251 -3.06 13.68 -12.05
C TRP A 251 -4.34 14.42 -12.44
N GLU A 252 -4.24 15.73 -12.52
CA GLU A 252 -5.34 16.59 -12.95
C GLU A 252 -5.11 17.03 -14.39
N ASP A 253 -6.17 16.97 -15.21
CA ASP A 253 -6.21 17.52 -16.55
C ASP A 253 -7.46 18.38 -16.68
N ASN A 254 -7.27 19.70 -16.75
CA ASN A 254 -8.33 20.70 -16.67
C ASN A 254 -9.13 20.56 -15.35
N GLU A 255 -10.42 20.18 -15.44
CA GLU A 255 -11.30 19.98 -14.28
C GLU A 255 -11.50 18.50 -13.94
N LYS A 256 -10.84 17.60 -14.66
CA LYS A 256 -10.91 16.17 -14.48
C LYS A 256 -9.72 15.65 -13.69
N ILE A 257 -9.94 14.55 -13.01
CA ILE A 257 -8.91 13.79 -12.28
C ILE A 257 -8.75 12.46 -12.97
N ASN A 258 -7.53 12.12 -13.35
CA ASN A 258 -7.17 10.80 -13.84
C ASN A 258 -6.50 10.02 -12.70
N ILE A 259 -6.87 8.76 -12.53
CA ILE A 259 -6.23 7.85 -11.60
C ILE A 259 -6.02 6.49 -12.25
N GLU A 260 -4.83 5.96 -12.09
CA GLU A 260 -4.43 4.64 -12.56
C GLU A 260 -4.33 3.70 -11.36
N SER A 261 -4.97 2.55 -11.46
CA SER A 261 -5.10 1.60 -10.37
C SER A 261 -5.11 0.17 -10.87
N ILE A 262 -4.71 -0.76 -10.02
CA ILE A 262 -4.81 -2.18 -10.29
C ILE A 262 -6.14 -2.68 -9.77
N PHE A 263 -7.02 -3.05 -10.71
CA PHE A 263 -8.37 -3.51 -10.44
C PHE A 263 -8.45 -5.03 -10.49
N TYR A 264 -9.08 -5.59 -9.47
CA TYR A 264 -9.53 -6.97 -9.40
C TYR A 264 -11.04 -7.00 -9.59
N ASP A 265 -11.56 -7.99 -10.29
CA ASP A 265 -13.01 -8.11 -10.47
C ASP A 265 -13.75 -8.44 -9.16
N ASP A 266 -13.05 -9.09 -8.21
CA ASP A 266 -13.54 -9.37 -6.87
C ASP A 266 -12.42 -9.20 -5.83
N PHE A 267 -12.78 -9.20 -4.54
CA PHE A 267 -11.81 -9.19 -3.44
C PHE A 267 -10.98 -10.48 -3.46
N PRO A 268 -9.66 -10.42 -3.66
CA PRO A 268 -8.81 -11.60 -3.67
C PRO A 268 -8.70 -12.15 -2.25
N SER A 269 -9.58 -13.08 -1.91
CA SER A 269 -9.61 -13.72 -0.62
C SER A 269 -8.77 -14.99 -0.65
N ILE A 270 -7.67 -14.97 0.08
CA ILE A 270 -6.93 -16.18 0.43
C ILE A 270 -7.38 -16.55 1.84
N GLY A 271 -8.33 -17.48 1.93
CA GLY A 271 -8.94 -17.92 3.19
C GLY A 271 -8.05 -18.89 3.98
N PRO A 272 -8.42 -19.20 5.23
CA PRO A 272 -7.68 -20.17 6.06
C PRO A 272 -7.87 -21.60 5.61
N GLU A 273 -8.94 -21.86 4.87
CA GLU A 273 -9.14 -23.14 4.21
C GLU A 273 -8.15 -23.34 3.07
N ASP A 274 -7.61 -22.24 2.51
CA ASP A 274 -6.63 -22.26 1.45
C ASP A 274 -5.23 -22.30 2.07
N ASN A 275 -4.53 -23.39 1.78
CA ASN A 275 -3.13 -23.51 2.16
C ASN A 275 -2.29 -22.61 1.25
N PHE A 276 -1.78 -21.48 1.76
CA PHE A 276 -0.96 -20.54 0.98
C PHE A 276 0.29 -21.18 0.34
N ARG A 277 0.62 -22.42 0.69
CA ARG A 277 1.70 -23.20 0.07
C ARG A 277 1.24 -23.98 -1.16
N GLU A 278 -0.06 -24.06 -1.38
CA GLU A 278 -0.70 -24.84 -2.45
C GLU A 278 -1.72 -23.93 -3.19
N ILE A 279 -1.38 -22.66 -3.35
CA ILE A 279 -2.27 -21.68 -4.02
C ILE A 279 -2.41 -22.07 -5.49
N ASP A 280 -3.65 -22.23 -5.92
CA ASP A 280 -4.03 -22.27 -7.32
C ASP A 280 -4.23 -20.84 -7.82
N PHE A 281 -3.27 -20.32 -8.55
CA PHE A 281 -3.32 -18.96 -9.07
C PHE A 281 -4.45 -18.75 -10.08
N ASP A 282 -4.90 -19.79 -10.77
CA ASP A 282 -6.01 -19.71 -11.75
C ASP A 282 -7.35 -19.45 -11.07
N LEU A 283 -7.47 -19.67 -9.76
CA LEU A 283 -8.68 -19.38 -8.98
C LEU A 283 -8.68 -17.97 -8.39
N LEU A 284 -7.57 -17.24 -8.44
CA LEU A 284 -7.50 -15.88 -7.91
C LEU A 284 -7.91 -14.86 -8.99
N PRO A 285 -8.59 -13.77 -8.62
CA PRO A 285 -8.89 -12.70 -9.57
C PRO A 285 -7.60 -12.02 -10.03
N GLU A 286 -7.56 -11.67 -11.31
CA GLU A 286 -6.43 -11.00 -11.94
C GLU A 286 -6.38 -9.52 -11.56
N GLY A 287 -5.18 -9.01 -11.23
CA GLY A 287 -4.93 -7.58 -11.06
C GLY A 287 -4.67 -6.93 -12.43
N ILE A 288 -5.56 -6.07 -12.89
CA ILE A 288 -5.52 -5.44 -14.21
C ILE A 288 -5.32 -3.92 -14.09
N LEU A 289 -4.31 -3.38 -14.77
CA LEU A 289 -4.07 -1.94 -14.77
C LEU A 289 -5.13 -1.21 -15.58
N LYS A 290 -5.90 -0.34 -14.91
CA LYS A 290 -6.96 0.47 -15.51
C LYS A 290 -6.76 1.95 -15.18
N ARG A 291 -7.24 2.82 -16.09
CA ARG A 291 -7.31 4.27 -15.88
C ARG A 291 -8.76 4.68 -15.73
N SER A 292 -9.07 5.39 -14.65
CA SER A 292 -10.34 6.07 -14.47
C SER A 292 -10.16 7.57 -14.64
N GLU A 293 -11.01 8.19 -15.45
CA GLU A 293 -11.14 9.64 -15.57
C GLU A 293 -12.39 10.06 -14.79
N ILE A 294 -12.23 10.91 -13.79
CA ILE A 294 -13.26 11.34 -12.87
C ILE A 294 -13.58 12.81 -13.15
N ASN A 295 -14.86 13.13 -13.31
CA ASN A 295 -15.35 14.50 -13.34
C ASN A 295 -16.07 14.83 -12.01
N PRO A 296 -15.39 15.50 -11.06
CA PRO A 296 -15.97 15.79 -9.75
C PRO A 296 -17.10 16.86 -9.79
N THR A 297 -17.25 17.58 -10.88
CA THR A 297 -18.30 18.58 -11.06
C THR A 297 -19.58 17.95 -11.57
N GLU A 298 -19.48 17.07 -12.55
CA GLU A 298 -20.62 16.36 -13.14
C GLU A 298 -20.98 15.09 -12.39
N ASN A 299 -20.15 14.67 -11.43
CA ASN A 299 -20.30 13.43 -10.67
C ASN A 299 -20.31 12.18 -11.58
N THR A 300 -19.43 12.16 -12.57
CA THR A 300 -19.30 11.07 -13.54
C THR A 300 -17.87 10.52 -13.59
N PHE A 301 -17.74 9.31 -14.11
CA PHE A 301 -16.44 8.70 -14.40
C PHE A 301 -16.49 7.89 -15.69
N THR A 302 -15.33 7.70 -16.30
CA THR A 302 -15.09 6.67 -17.32
C THR A 302 -13.93 5.79 -16.86
N CYS A 303 -13.86 4.56 -17.35
CA CYS A 303 -12.79 3.63 -17.02
C CYS A 303 -12.36 2.84 -18.24
N SER A 304 -11.04 2.75 -18.47
CA SER A 304 -10.44 2.01 -19.58
C SER A 304 -9.28 1.15 -19.10
N THR A 305 -9.07 0.00 -19.74
CA THR A 305 -7.93 -0.87 -19.48
C THR A 305 -6.68 -0.33 -20.19
N ILE A 306 -5.54 -0.32 -19.49
CA ILE A 306 -4.22 0.04 -20.03
C ILE A 306 -3.48 -1.22 -20.44
N SER A 307 -3.42 -2.23 -19.55
CA SER A 307 -2.78 -3.53 -19.80
C SER A 307 -3.69 -4.65 -19.33
N ASN A 308 -3.84 -5.69 -20.16
CA ASN A 308 -4.68 -6.87 -19.87
C ASN A 308 -3.91 -7.99 -19.14
N GLN A 309 -2.63 -7.83 -18.91
CA GLN A 309 -1.82 -8.82 -18.21
C GLN A 309 -1.86 -8.57 -16.71
N CYS A 310 -2.00 -9.65 -15.94
CA CYS A 310 -1.98 -9.58 -14.48
C CYS A 310 -0.72 -8.90 -13.98
N CYS A 311 -0.89 -7.88 -13.14
CA CYS A 311 0.19 -7.10 -12.57
C CYS A 311 -0.12 -6.63 -11.14
N GLU A 312 0.96 -6.26 -10.42
CA GLU A 312 0.91 -5.62 -9.11
C GLU A 312 2.14 -4.74 -8.86
N PHE A 313 2.08 -3.95 -7.79
CA PHE A 313 3.19 -3.10 -7.36
C PHE A 313 3.65 -2.12 -8.45
N ALA A 314 2.69 -1.49 -9.11
CA ALA A 314 2.97 -0.52 -10.14
C ALA A 314 3.48 0.80 -9.54
N MET A 315 4.47 1.40 -10.20
CA MET A 315 5.05 2.67 -9.79
C MET A 315 5.43 3.55 -10.99
N VAL A 316 5.51 4.84 -10.75
CA VAL A 316 6.08 5.84 -11.66
C VAL A 316 7.42 6.34 -11.13
N ASN A 317 8.14 7.13 -11.93
CA ASN A 317 9.26 7.90 -11.41
C ASN A 317 8.77 8.82 -10.27
N PRO A 318 9.38 8.79 -9.06
CA PRO A 318 8.94 9.58 -7.90
C PRO A 318 8.83 11.10 -8.16
N HIS A 319 9.55 11.63 -9.15
CA HIS A 319 9.42 13.04 -9.54
C HIS A 319 8.10 13.35 -10.25
N PHE A 320 7.33 12.34 -10.66
CA PHE A 320 6.05 12.46 -11.34
C PHE A 320 4.87 12.00 -10.47
N GLU A 321 5.10 11.71 -9.20
CA GLU A 321 4.01 11.41 -8.26
C GLU A 321 3.03 12.60 -8.20
N GLY A 322 1.76 12.34 -8.44
CA GLY A 322 0.72 13.38 -8.49
C GLY A 322 0.65 14.17 -9.81
N LEU A 323 1.48 13.84 -10.80
CA LEU A 323 1.47 14.43 -12.15
C LEU A 323 1.30 13.35 -13.21
N LYS A 324 0.98 13.78 -14.44
CA LYS A 324 0.90 12.88 -15.59
C LYS A 324 2.28 12.31 -15.89
N ALA A 325 2.49 11.04 -15.58
CA ALA A 325 3.66 10.29 -15.96
C ALA A 325 3.51 9.67 -17.35
N ARG A 326 4.61 9.49 -18.05
CA ARG A 326 4.68 8.77 -19.32
C ARG A 326 5.04 7.31 -19.11
N PHE A 327 5.89 6.99 -18.13
CA PHE A 327 6.39 5.64 -17.92
C PHE A 327 5.97 5.08 -16.56
N SER A 328 5.66 3.80 -16.55
CA SER A 328 5.42 3.05 -15.33
C SER A 328 6.17 1.71 -15.35
N TRP A 329 6.46 1.19 -14.17
CA TRP A 329 7.07 -0.12 -13.96
C TRP A 329 6.22 -0.91 -12.98
N MET A 330 6.12 -2.22 -13.18
CA MET A 330 5.31 -3.11 -12.34
C MET A 330 5.82 -4.54 -12.36
N ALA A 331 5.51 -5.29 -11.35
CA ALA A 331 5.63 -6.74 -11.37
C ALA A 331 4.44 -7.33 -12.13
N THR A 332 4.69 -8.34 -12.97
CA THR A 332 3.64 -8.94 -13.80
C THR A 332 3.80 -10.46 -13.86
N ALA A 333 2.69 -11.15 -14.13
CA ALA A 333 2.76 -12.56 -14.48
C ALA A 333 3.59 -12.75 -15.78
N GLU A 334 4.18 -13.92 -15.97
CA GLU A 334 4.87 -14.25 -17.23
C GLU A 334 3.88 -14.47 -18.36
N GLU A 335 2.81 -15.20 -18.07
CA GLU A 335 1.75 -15.48 -19.04
C GLU A 335 0.88 -14.24 -19.25
N LYS A 336 0.36 -14.10 -20.46
CA LYS A 336 -0.49 -12.95 -20.82
C LYS A 336 -1.91 -13.05 -20.29
N GLU A 337 -2.35 -14.25 -20.01
CA GLU A 337 -3.68 -14.58 -19.50
C GLU A 337 -3.52 -15.31 -18.15
N GLY A 338 -4.46 -15.12 -17.25
CA GLY A 338 -4.45 -15.70 -15.92
C GLY A 338 -3.70 -14.87 -14.88
N ASN A 339 -3.84 -15.28 -13.63
CA ASN A 339 -3.16 -14.64 -12.50
C ASN A 339 -1.72 -15.16 -12.37
N GLY A 340 -0.91 -14.52 -11.54
CA GLY A 340 0.46 -14.86 -11.20
C GLY A 340 0.87 -16.33 -11.28
N PRO A 341 2.03 -16.69 -10.76
CA PRO A 341 2.90 -15.85 -9.91
C PRO A 341 3.58 -14.72 -10.69
N LEU A 342 3.98 -13.66 -9.95
CA LEU A 342 4.68 -12.53 -10.53
C LEU A 342 6.15 -12.92 -10.81
N GLN A 343 6.50 -13.05 -12.09
CA GLN A 343 7.79 -13.55 -12.55
C GLN A 343 8.52 -12.58 -13.48
N ALA A 344 7.90 -11.48 -13.86
CA ALA A 344 8.48 -10.50 -14.76
C ALA A 344 8.35 -9.07 -14.23
N ILE A 345 9.24 -8.21 -14.69
CA ILE A 345 9.14 -6.76 -14.52
C ILE A 345 8.78 -6.16 -15.87
N LYS A 346 7.70 -5.39 -15.91
CA LYS A 346 7.20 -4.73 -17.11
C LYS A 346 7.40 -3.21 -16.98
N LYS A 347 7.83 -2.58 -18.07
CA LYS A 347 7.76 -1.14 -18.30
C LYS A 347 6.67 -0.85 -19.32
N ILE A 348 5.83 0.14 -19.08
CA ILE A 348 4.80 0.61 -20.02
C ILE A 348 5.07 2.08 -20.35
N ASP A 349 5.03 2.42 -21.63
CA ASP A 349 4.86 3.80 -22.11
C ASP A 349 3.35 4.10 -22.11
N LEU A 350 2.88 4.85 -21.10
CA LEU A 350 1.47 5.18 -20.90
C LEU A 350 0.89 6.13 -21.98
N SER A 351 1.72 6.66 -22.88
CA SER A 351 1.29 7.52 -23.97
C SER A 351 0.80 6.74 -25.21
N ASN A 352 1.31 5.53 -25.43
CA ASN A 352 1.01 4.69 -26.58
C ASN A 352 0.75 3.21 -26.23
N ASN A 353 0.84 2.87 -24.94
CA ASN A 353 0.71 1.52 -24.38
C ASN A 353 1.76 0.52 -24.93
N GLU A 354 2.93 0.99 -25.35
CA GLU A 354 4.04 0.09 -25.67
C GLU A 354 4.63 -0.53 -24.41
N GLU A 355 4.84 -1.84 -24.42
CA GLU A 355 5.29 -2.63 -23.28
C GLU A 355 6.64 -3.28 -23.57
N ILE A 356 7.53 -3.24 -22.58
CA ILE A 356 8.80 -3.97 -22.57
C ILE A 356 8.89 -4.76 -21.26
N SER A 357 9.19 -6.05 -21.34
CA SER A 357 9.29 -6.90 -20.15
C SER A 357 10.65 -7.57 -20.06
N TRP A 358 11.11 -7.74 -18.82
CA TRP A 358 12.18 -8.63 -18.43
C TRP A 358 11.63 -9.74 -17.56
N SER A 359 11.99 -10.99 -17.84
CA SER A 359 11.43 -12.17 -17.16
C SER A 359 12.50 -12.94 -16.38
N ALA A 360 12.12 -13.40 -15.21
CA ALA A 360 12.85 -14.34 -14.38
C ALA A 360 12.32 -15.78 -14.48
N ALA A 361 11.23 -15.99 -15.23
CA ALA A 361 10.61 -17.30 -15.42
C ALA A 361 11.60 -18.33 -16.06
N PRO A 362 11.33 -19.62 -15.93
CA PRO A 362 10.18 -20.22 -15.24
C PRO A 362 10.40 -20.42 -13.73
N ARG A 363 11.57 -20.18 -13.20
CA ARG A 363 11.94 -20.52 -11.82
C ARG A 363 12.31 -19.33 -10.94
N GLY A 364 12.19 -18.13 -11.47
CA GLY A 364 12.38 -16.89 -10.75
C GLY A 364 11.05 -16.22 -10.41
N PHE A 365 11.02 -15.52 -9.28
CA PHE A 365 9.88 -14.73 -8.81
C PHE A 365 10.40 -13.36 -8.42
N VAL A 366 9.69 -12.32 -8.81
CA VAL A 366 10.12 -10.94 -8.60
C VAL A 366 9.39 -10.31 -7.42
N SER A 367 10.10 -9.46 -6.68
CA SER A 367 9.48 -8.54 -5.72
C SER A 367 8.94 -7.31 -6.42
N GLU A 368 8.30 -6.44 -5.65
CA GLU A 368 7.99 -5.06 -6.03
C GLU A 368 9.21 -4.38 -6.67
N PRO A 369 9.09 -3.82 -7.90
CA PRO A 369 10.15 -3.04 -8.52
C PRO A 369 10.28 -1.67 -7.85
N ILE A 370 11.49 -1.13 -7.82
CA ILE A 370 11.78 0.23 -7.33
C ILE A 370 12.53 0.97 -8.44
N PHE A 371 11.94 2.06 -8.93
CA PHE A 371 12.63 2.94 -9.86
C PHE A 371 13.48 3.97 -9.11
N ILE A 372 14.76 4.04 -9.46
CA ILE A 372 15.73 4.99 -8.89
C ILE A 372 16.13 5.95 -10.02
N PRO A 373 15.66 7.21 -9.99
CA PRO A 373 16.00 8.17 -11.03
C PRO A 373 17.50 8.51 -11.03
N SER A 374 18.07 8.67 -12.23
CA SER A 374 19.44 9.15 -12.39
C SER A 374 19.56 10.61 -11.96
N GLN A 375 20.67 10.94 -11.31
CA GLN A 375 20.99 12.33 -10.95
C GLN A 375 21.56 13.12 -12.12
N GLU A 376 22.03 12.45 -13.19
CA GLU A 376 22.73 13.08 -14.30
C GLU A 376 21.80 13.78 -15.29
N SER A 377 20.54 13.31 -15.44
CA SER A 377 19.56 13.92 -16.33
C SER A 377 18.16 13.90 -15.68
N LYS A 378 17.70 15.06 -15.25
CA LYS A 378 16.32 15.23 -14.76
C LYS A 378 15.31 15.41 -15.89
N SER A 379 15.74 15.52 -17.15
CA SER A 379 14.88 15.80 -18.29
C SER A 379 14.23 14.55 -18.92
N GLU A 380 14.81 13.37 -18.69
CA GLU A 380 14.31 12.10 -19.21
C GLU A 380 13.65 11.32 -18.09
N GLU A 381 12.34 11.12 -18.18
CA GLU A 381 11.53 10.54 -17.12
C GLU A 381 11.96 9.10 -16.76
N ASP A 382 12.39 8.33 -17.76
CA ASP A 382 12.80 6.93 -17.61
C ASP A 382 14.31 6.72 -17.48
N ASN A 383 15.07 7.82 -17.31
CA ASN A 383 16.51 7.73 -17.07
C ASN A 383 16.79 7.35 -15.61
N GLY A 384 17.19 6.11 -15.39
CA GLY A 384 17.45 5.58 -14.06
C GLY A 384 17.61 4.07 -14.06
N TRP A 385 17.39 3.47 -12.92
CA TRP A 385 17.51 2.03 -12.69
C TRP A 385 16.22 1.48 -12.09
N VAL A 386 15.84 0.30 -12.53
CA VAL A 386 14.81 -0.51 -11.88
C VAL A 386 15.51 -1.56 -11.03
N VAL A 387 15.21 -1.59 -9.76
CA VAL A 387 15.78 -2.54 -8.79
C VAL A 387 14.65 -3.42 -8.25
N ALA A 388 14.84 -4.73 -8.28
CA ALA A 388 13.93 -5.69 -7.69
C ALA A 388 14.72 -6.86 -7.08
N LEU A 389 14.16 -7.49 -6.06
CA LEU A 389 14.67 -8.77 -5.58
C LEU A 389 14.12 -9.88 -6.46
N VAL A 390 14.99 -10.82 -6.82
CA VAL A 390 14.60 -12.02 -7.57
C VAL A 390 14.95 -13.23 -6.75
N TRP A 391 13.94 -13.95 -6.29
CA TRP A 391 14.17 -15.29 -5.76
C TRP A 391 14.26 -16.30 -6.92
N ASN A 392 15.27 -17.14 -6.92
CA ASN A 392 15.49 -18.13 -7.96
C ASN A 392 15.60 -19.52 -7.35
N SER A 393 14.65 -20.39 -7.63
CA SER A 393 14.56 -21.73 -7.05
C SER A 393 15.67 -22.72 -7.45
N ILE A 394 16.54 -22.37 -8.41
CA ILE A 394 17.70 -23.18 -8.79
C ILE A 394 18.92 -22.83 -7.94
N ARG A 395 18.98 -21.58 -7.44
CA ARG A 395 20.13 -21.03 -6.71
C ARG A 395 19.91 -20.88 -5.22
N SER A 396 18.73 -21.28 -4.74
CA SER A 396 18.35 -21.23 -3.32
C SER A 396 18.79 -22.46 -2.54
#